data_89256b729cf7992d49f70cef326d8778
#
_entry.id   89256b729cf7992d49f70cef326d8778
#
_cell.length_a   1.000
_cell.length_b   1.000
_cell.length_c   1.000
_cell.angle_alpha   90.00
_cell.angle_beta   90.00
_cell.angle_gamma   90.00
#
_symmetry.space_group_name_H-M   'P 1'
#
loop_
_entity.id
_entity.type
_entity.pdbx_description
1 polymer ?
#
loop_
_entity_poly.entity_id
_entity_poly.type
_entity_poly.pdbx_seq_one_letter_code
_entity_poly.pdbx_strand_id
1 'polypeptide(L)'
;MKRKKVVVTMTSLLASVVLATGCAQKSQSSSKEENKNSDNKITLSYDELRSRENTMGTLWYQNAAEVDALYQQGYNIATAKLKEYLKTPSEKPYSIVLDLDETVLDNTPYQVQNIKDGTAFNAKDWDEWVQKAAAKPVAGAKKFLQFADKYIVQIYYISDRTDSQIDATIKNLEEQGLPVQGRDHLMFKKEGDKSKEPRRQEVMKHTNLIMLFGDNLVDFADFSKTSETDREKLYEELKGEFGEKFIIFPNPMYGSWETAVYKGEKKDAKGQSEARMNALKGYK
;
A
#
# COMPACT_ATOMS: atom_id res chain seq x y z
N MET A 1 -42.08 13.66 -27.39
CA MET A 1 -40.75 14.04 -27.93
C MET A 1 -40.03 12.80 -28.47
N LYS A 2 -39.65 12.85 -29.75
CA LYS A 2 -39.21 11.70 -30.55
C LYS A 2 -37.77 11.27 -30.21
N ARG A 3 -37.59 9.99 -29.93
CA ARG A 3 -36.25 9.36 -29.81
C ARG A 3 -35.64 9.16 -31.18
N LYS A 4 -34.46 9.73 -31.44
CA LYS A 4 -33.66 9.44 -32.66
C LYS A 4 -32.78 8.22 -32.40
N LYS A 5 -32.96 7.18 -33.20
CA LYS A 5 -32.05 6.03 -33.30
C LYS A 5 -30.90 6.40 -34.23
N VAL A 6 -29.67 6.18 -33.78
CA VAL A 6 -28.47 6.25 -34.63
C VAL A 6 -28.15 4.82 -35.07
N VAL A 7 -28.15 4.62 -36.39
CA VAL A 7 -27.74 3.39 -37.07
C VAL A 7 -26.29 3.58 -37.49
N VAL A 8 -25.38 2.72 -37.04
CA VAL A 8 -23.99 2.67 -37.50
C VAL A 8 -23.89 1.56 -38.56
N THR A 9 -23.57 1.93 -39.78
CA THR A 9 -23.36 1.03 -40.90
C THR A 9 -21.88 0.63 -40.96
N MET A 10 -21.60 -0.65 -40.83
CA MET A 10 -20.27 -1.22 -41.04
C MET A 10 -20.06 -1.51 -42.52
N THR A 11 -19.08 -0.86 -43.12
CA THR A 11 -18.64 -1.14 -44.51
C THR A 11 -17.44 -2.10 -44.45
N SER A 12 -17.64 -3.29 -45.02
CA SER A 12 -16.60 -4.29 -45.23
C SER A 12 -15.82 -4.00 -46.50
N LEU A 13 -14.50 -3.86 -46.43
CA LEU A 13 -13.59 -3.78 -47.58
C LEU A 13 -13.02 -5.19 -47.86
N LEU A 14 -13.41 -5.73 -49.02
CA LEU A 14 -12.76 -6.90 -49.60
C LEU A 14 -11.47 -6.47 -50.34
N ALA A 15 -10.36 -7.04 -49.96
CA ALA A 15 -9.12 -6.91 -50.71
C ALA A 15 -8.86 -8.16 -51.54
N SER A 16 -8.71 -7.95 -52.83
CA SER A 16 -8.51 -8.96 -53.86
C SER A 16 -7.06 -9.46 -53.89
N VAL A 17 -6.88 -10.78 -53.91
CA VAL A 17 -5.58 -11.44 -54.06
C VAL A 17 -5.26 -11.56 -55.56
N VAL A 18 -4.12 -11.03 -55.98
CA VAL A 18 -3.53 -11.26 -57.33
C VAL A 18 -2.47 -12.34 -57.18
N LEU A 19 -2.71 -13.46 -57.86
CA LEU A 19 -1.74 -14.54 -58.05
C LEU A 19 -0.82 -14.19 -59.25
N ALA A 20 0.48 -14.08 -58.98
CA ALA A 20 1.50 -14.07 -60.03
C ALA A 20 2.39 -15.32 -59.88
N THR A 21 2.28 -16.21 -60.88
CA THR A 21 3.17 -17.36 -61.08
C THR A 21 4.45 -16.91 -61.79
N GLY A 22 5.62 -17.26 -61.22
CA GLY A 22 6.94 -17.05 -61.83
C GLY A 22 7.88 -18.13 -61.38
N CYS A 23 8.47 -18.80 -62.39
CA CYS A 23 9.32 -20.02 -62.29
C CYS A 23 10.65 -19.82 -61.61
N ALA A 24 11.07 -20.91 -61.06
CA ALA A 24 12.32 -21.38 -60.48
C ALA A 24 13.65 -20.78 -60.92
N GLN A 25 14.52 -20.56 -59.93
CA GLN A 25 15.96 -20.84 -60.05
C GLN A 25 16.52 -21.25 -58.65
N LYS A 26 17.03 -22.50 -58.61
CA LYS A 26 17.72 -23.02 -57.43
C LYS A 26 19.05 -22.27 -57.27
N SER A 27 19.22 -21.55 -56.18
CA SER A 27 20.55 -21.26 -55.63
C SER A 27 20.58 -21.84 -54.20
N GLN A 28 21.47 -22.80 -53.99
CA GLN A 28 21.85 -23.29 -52.64
C GLN A 28 22.52 -22.14 -51.91
N SER A 29 21.83 -21.56 -50.96
CA SER A 29 22.44 -20.78 -49.88
C SER A 29 22.30 -21.58 -48.60
N SER A 30 23.44 -21.96 -48.03
CA SER A 30 23.53 -22.51 -46.69
C SER A 30 22.84 -21.57 -45.70
N SER A 31 21.64 -21.93 -45.29
CA SER A 31 21.00 -21.27 -44.16
C SER A 31 21.79 -21.60 -42.89
N LYS A 32 22.60 -20.67 -42.44
CA LYS A 32 22.96 -20.62 -41.02
C LYS A 32 21.67 -20.59 -40.25
N GLU A 33 21.38 -21.65 -39.52
CA GLU A 33 20.39 -21.60 -38.42
C GLU A 33 20.87 -20.54 -37.42
N GLU A 34 20.39 -19.34 -37.56
CA GLU A 34 20.47 -18.33 -36.49
C GLU A 34 19.69 -18.87 -35.31
N ASN A 35 20.41 -19.09 -34.25
CA ASN A 35 19.94 -19.57 -32.97
C ASN A 35 18.94 -18.57 -32.38
N LYS A 36 17.65 -18.76 -32.69
CA LYS A 36 16.53 -17.93 -32.21
C LYS A 36 16.28 -18.04 -30.69
N ASN A 37 17.22 -18.56 -29.91
CA ASN A 37 17.09 -18.79 -28.47
C ASN A 37 17.72 -17.69 -27.60
N SER A 38 18.24 -16.61 -28.20
CA SER A 38 18.85 -15.50 -27.44
C SER A 38 17.86 -14.44 -26.95
N ASP A 39 16.66 -14.35 -27.54
CA ASP A 39 15.71 -13.26 -27.27
C ASP A 39 14.84 -13.45 -26.01
N ASN A 40 14.95 -14.60 -25.33
CA ASN A 40 14.12 -14.89 -24.14
C ASN A 40 14.87 -14.75 -22.80
N LYS A 41 16.09 -14.21 -22.80
CA LYS A 41 16.83 -13.96 -21.56
C LYS A 41 16.86 -12.47 -21.26
N ILE A 42 16.33 -12.13 -20.09
CA ILE A 42 16.46 -10.79 -19.51
C ILE A 42 17.54 -10.87 -18.45
N THR A 43 18.56 -10.01 -18.54
CA THR A 43 19.59 -9.87 -17.50
C THR A 43 19.24 -8.67 -16.66
N LEU A 44 19.11 -8.87 -15.35
CA LEU A 44 18.82 -7.85 -14.36
C LEU A 44 19.93 -7.81 -13.32
N SER A 45 20.26 -6.64 -12.80
CA SER A 45 20.98 -6.53 -11.54
C SER A 45 20.10 -7.01 -10.38
N TYR A 46 20.70 -7.33 -9.25
CA TYR A 46 19.91 -7.72 -8.07
C TYR A 46 19.03 -6.57 -7.54
N ASP A 47 19.43 -5.32 -7.73
CA ASP A 47 18.61 -4.17 -7.37
C ASP A 47 17.34 -4.08 -8.24
N GLU A 48 17.48 -4.25 -9.56
CA GLU A 48 16.36 -4.31 -10.49
C GLU A 48 15.46 -5.53 -10.23
N LEU A 49 16.03 -6.70 -9.96
CA LEU A 49 15.27 -7.91 -9.63
C LEU A 49 14.43 -7.68 -8.38
N ARG A 50 15.04 -7.26 -7.28
CA ARG A 50 14.36 -6.96 -6.02
C ARG A 50 13.22 -5.96 -6.20
N SER A 51 13.46 -4.90 -6.98
CA SER A 51 12.46 -3.90 -7.30
C SER A 51 11.29 -4.49 -8.09
N ARG A 52 11.57 -5.31 -9.11
CA ARG A 52 10.55 -5.95 -9.95
C ARG A 52 9.75 -7.03 -9.23
N GLU A 53 10.29 -7.66 -8.20
CA GLU A 53 9.54 -8.61 -7.36
C GLU A 53 8.32 -7.96 -6.69
N ASN A 54 8.34 -6.63 -6.48
CA ASN A 54 7.21 -5.89 -5.94
C ASN A 54 6.13 -5.52 -6.98
N THR A 55 6.34 -5.82 -8.26
CA THR A 55 5.45 -5.38 -9.35
C THR A 55 4.02 -5.88 -9.17
N MET A 56 3.82 -7.18 -8.87
CA MET A 56 2.47 -7.74 -8.77
C MET A 56 1.70 -7.21 -7.55
N GLY A 57 2.39 -7.03 -6.42
CA GLY A 57 1.80 -6.42 -5.23
C GLY A 57 1.35 -4.97 -5.49
N THR A 58 2.24 -4.17 -6.09
CA THR A 58 1.95 -2.78 -6.44
C THR A 58 0.87 -2.66 -7.52
N LEU A 59 0.92 -3.51 -8.55
CA LEU A 59 -0.07 -3.54 -9.62
C LEU A 59 -1.47 -3.87 -9.07
N TRP A 60 -1.57 -4.89 -8.23
CA TRP A 60 -2.83 -5.26 -7.57
C TRP A 60 -3.34 -4.13 -6.69
N TYR A 61 -2.47 -3.57 -5.84
CA TYR A 61 -2.85 -2.49 -4.94
C TYR A 61 -3.38 -1.25 -5.69
N GLN A 62 -2.73 -0.86 -6.79
CA GLN A 62 -3.07 0.36 -7.52
C GLN A 62 -4.28 0.20 -8.46
N ASN A 63 -4.57 -1.01 -8.95
CA ASN A 63 -5.51 -1.20 -10.06
C ASN A 63 -6.68 -2.14 -9.75
N ALA A 64 -6.62 -2.93 -8.67
CA ALA A 64 -7.69 -3.87 -8.37
C ALA A 64 -8.81 -3.19 -7.59
N ALA A 65 -10.05 -3.30 -8.08
CA ALA A 65 -11.23 -2.82 -7.35
C ALA A 65 -11.43 -3.53 -6.00
N GLU A 66 -10.83 -4.71 -5.84
CA GLU A 66 -10.80 -5.47 -4.58
C GLU A 66 -10.08 -4.70 -3.47
N VAL A 67 -9.05 -3.91 -3.79
CA VAL A 67 -8.35 -3.05 -2.82
C VAL A 67 -9.29 -1.98 -2.30
N ASP A 68 -9.99 -1.27 -3.18
CA ASP A 68 -10.99 -0.29 -2.80
C ASP A 68 -12.11 -0.91 -1.95
N ALA A 69 -12.53 -2.13 -2.30
CA ALA A 69 -13.55 -2.87 -1.55
C ALA A 69 -13.07 -3.23 -0.14
N LEU A 70 -11.81 -3.67 0.03
CA LEU A 70 -11.22 -3.96 1.34
C LEU A 70 -11.11 -2.72 2.22
N TYR A 71 -10.64 -1.60 1.66
CA TYR A 71 -10.60 -0.32 2.37
C TYR A 71 -12.00 0.15 2.76
N GLN A 72 -12.94 0.13 1.82
CA GLN A 72 -14.33 0.53 2.08
C GLN A 72 -14.98 -0.36 3.16
N GLN A 73 -14.72 -1.67 3.14
CA GLN A 73 -15.18 -2.61 4.16
C GLN A 73 -14.64 -2.23 5.55
N GLY A 74 -13.33 -1.99 5.67
CA GLY A 74 -12.70 -1.60 6.93
C GLY A 74 -13.30 -0.30 7.48
N TYR A 75 -13.42 0.74 6.66
CA TYR A 75 -14.00 2.02 7.09
C TYR A 75 -15.51 1.94 7.34
N ASN A 76 -16.24 1.02 6.71
CA ASN A 76 -17.64 0.76 7.03
C ASN A 76 -17.79 0.11 8.41
N ILE A 77 -16.94 -0.89 8.73
CA ILE A 77 -16.87 -1.52 10.05
C ILE A 77 -16.57 -0.44 11.11
N ALA A 78 -15.52 0.35 10.89
CA ALA A 78 -15.14 1.43 11.78
C ALA A 78 -16.29 2.44 12.01
N THR A 79 -17.02 2.80 10.95
CA THR A 79 -18.16 3.70 11.05
C THR A 79 -19.29 3.11 11.89
N ALA A 80 -19.56 1.82 11.75
CA ALA A 80 -20.59 1.13 12.55
C ALA A 80 -20.18 1.09 14.03
N LYS A 81 -18.93 0.70 14.31
CA LYS A 81 -18.38 0.68 15.67
C LYS A 81 -18.36 2.05 16.33
N LEU A 82 -17.91 3.08 15.60
CA LEU A 82 -17.91 4.45 16.13
C LEU A 82 -19.33 4.92 16.52
N LYS A 83 -20.33 4.61 15.71
CA LYS A 83 -21.74 4.90 16.04
C LYS A 83 -22.21 4.21 17.32
N GLU A 84 -21.68 3.02 17.62
CA GLU A 84 -21.98 2.32 18.87
C GLU A 84 -21.31 2.99 20.07
N TYR A 85 -20.03 3.31 19.98
CA TYR A 85 -19.31 4.04 21.03
C TYR A 85 -19.98 5.38 21.35
N LEU A 86 -20.42 6.12 20.35
CA LEU A 86 -21.07 7.45 20.52
C LEU A 86 -22.42 7.38 21.24
N LYS A 87 -23.02 6.22 21.45
CA LYS A 87 -24.23 6.07 22.27
C LYS A 87 -23.96 6.13 23.78
N THR A 88 -22.71 5.90 24.18
CA THR A 88 -22.31 5.84 25.58
C THR A 88 -21.47 7.08 25.93
N PRO A 89 -21.81 7.85 26.95
CA PRO A 89 -20.95 8.93 27.42
C PRO A 89 -19.62 8.38 27.93
N SER A 90 -18.52 9.11 27.70
CA SER A 90 -17.19 8.80 28.23
C SER A 90 -16.65 9.97 29.05
N GLU A 91 -15.96 9.68 30.14
CA GLU A 91 -15.32 10.70 30.99
C GLU A 91 -14.21 11.46 30.24
N LYS A 92 -13.48 10.75 29.37
CA LYS A 92 -12.47 11.33 28.49
C LYS A 92 -13.00 11.41 27.05
N PRO A 93 -12.53 12.37 26.26
CA PRO A 93 -12.90 12.40 24.83
C PRO A 93 -12.55 11.07 24.16
N TYR A 94 -13.43 10.58 23.30
CA TYR A 94 -13.10 9.44 22.45
C TYR A 94 -12.02 9.82 21.45
N SER A 95 -11.11 8.88 21.20
CA SER A 95 -10.07 9.05 20.19
C SER A 95 -9.90 7.83 19.31
N ILE A 96 -9.38 8.08 18.13
CA ILE A 96 -8.93 7.08 17.19
C ILE A 96 -7.49 7.40 16.77
N VAL A 97 -6.71 6.37 16.52
CA VAL A 97 -5.33 6.48 16.03
C VAL A 97 -5.23 5.78 14.68
N LEU A 98 -4.69 6.48 13.70
CA LEU A 98 -4.45 5.94 12.37
C LEU A 98 -2.97 6.07 12.00
N ASP A 99 -2.42 5.04 11.35
CA ASP A 99 -1.27 5.25 10.49
C ASP A 99 -1.66 6.11 9.28
N LEU A 100 -0.68 6.60 8.52
CA LEU A 100 -0.93 7.42 7.33
C LEU A 100 -0.75 6.63 6.03
N ASP A 101 0.42 6.03 5.86
CA ASP A 101 0.86 5.45 4.60
C ASP A 101 0.19 4.09 4.38
N GLU A 102 -0.51 3.92 3.26
CA GLU A 102 -1.34 2.74 2.96
C GLU A 102 -2.45 2.45 3.99
N THR A 103 -2.76 3.48 4.79
CA THR A 103 -3.87 3.44 5.74
C THR A 103 -4.87 4.56 5.45
N VAL A 104 -4.42 5.80 5.37
CA VAL A 104 -5.21 7.00 5.01
C VAL A 104 -4.85 7.50 3.62
N LEU A 105 -3.57 7.44 3.25
CA LEU A 105 -2.99 7.97 2.03
C LEU A 105 -2.39 6.85 1.16
N ASP A 106 -2.65 6.91 -0.13
CA ASP A 106 -2.09 6.01 -1.15
C ASP A 106 -0.74 6.53 -1.65
N ASN A 107 0.33 5.78 -1.39
CA ASN A 107 1.68 6.08 -1.85
C ASN A 107 2.15 5.16 -3.00
N THR A 108 1.25 4.47 -3.67
CA THR A 108 1.61 3.65 -4.85
C THR A 108 2.34 4.43 -5.94
N PRO A 109 2.13 5.76 -6.16
CA PRO A 109 2.95 6.49 -7.13
C PRO A 109 4.45 6.45 -6.82
N TYR A 110 4.83 6.46 -5.54
CA TYR A 110 6.23 6.29 -5.12
C TYR A 110 6.71 4.85 -5.38
N GLN A 111 5.91 3.83 -5.05
CA GLN A 111 6.27 2.44 -5.27
C GLN A 111 6.43 2.12 -6.76
N VAL A 112 5.54 2.64 -7.60
CA VAL A 112 5.62 2.51 -9.07
C VAL A 112 6.89 3.16 -9.61
N GLN A 113 7.27 4.33 -9.08
CA GLN A 113 8.50 5.00 -9.52
C GLN A 113 9.73 4.15 -9.20
N ASN A 114 9.82 3.59 -7.99
CA ASN A 114 10.91 2.70 -7.62
C ASN A 114 11.00 1.48 -8.55
N ILE A 115 9.87 0.86 -8.92
CA ILE A 115 9.85 -0.27 -9.84
C ILE A 115 10.35 0.13 -11.24
N LYS A 116 9.93 1.29 -11.75
CA LYS A 116 10.36 1.80 -13.06
C LYS A 116 11.85 2.13 -13.09
N ASP A 117 12.37 2.66 -12.00
CA ASP A 117 13.77 3.06 -11.87
C ASP A 117 14.68 1.89 -11.47
N GLY A 118 14.11 0.72 -11.15
CA GLY A 118 14.87 -0.46 -10.68
C GLY A 118 15.51 -0.23 -9.31
N THR A 119 14.90 0.61 -8.48
CA THR A 119 15.39 0.98 -7.14
C THR A 119 14.48 0.41 -6.04
N ALA A 120 14.91 0.56 -4.79
CA ALA A 120 14.08 0.30 -3.62
C ALA A 120 13.91 1.60 -2.82
N PHE A 121 13.23 1.48 -1.67
CA PHE A 121 13.07 2.59 -0.75
C PHE A 121 14.42 3.26 -0.45
N ASN A 122 14.45 4.58 -0.60
CA ASN A 122 15.49 5.44 -0.04
C ASN A 122 14.85 6.69 0.56
N ALA A 123 15.45 7.19 1.63
CA ALA A 123 14.87 8.28 2.42
C ALA A 123 14.76 9.60 1.65
N LYS A 124 15.67 9.86 0.70
CA LYS A 124 15.67 11.09 -0.08
C LYS A 124 14.49 11.12 -1.06
N ASP A 125 14.33 10.08 -1.88
CA ASP A 125 13.27 10.02 -2.88
C ASP A 125 11.88 9.90 -2.20
N TRP A 126 11.83 9.26 -1.02
CA TRP A 126 10.65 9.26 -0.18
C TRP A 126 10.29 10.66 0.31
N ASP A 127 11.27 11.42 0.81
CA ASP A 127 11.05 12.79 1.23
C ASP A 127 10.58 13.68 0.06
N GLU A 128 11.21 13.54 -1.11
CA GLU A 128 10.77 14.25 -2.33
C GLU A 128 9.32 13.94 -2.71
N TRP A 129 8.86 12.69 -2.52
CA TRP A 129 7.46 12.32 -2.71
C TRP A 129 6.56 12.98 -1.69
N VAL A 130 6.87 12.89 -0.40
CA VAL A 130 6.06 13.47 0.68
C VAL A 130 5.94 14.99 0.53
N GLN A 131 7.04 15.68 0.17
CA GLN A 131 7.06 17.14 -0.04
C GLN A 131 6.14 17.59 -1.19
N LYS A 132 5.78 16.72 -2.13
CA LYS A 132 4.78 17.04 -3.18
C LYS A 132 3.37 17.22 -2.62
N ALA A 133 3.10 16.70 -1.45
CA ALA A 133 1.77 16.75 -0.80
C ALA A 133 0.63 16.27 -1.74
N ALA A 134 0.88 15.20 -2.50
CA ALA A 134 0.02 14.78 -3.61
C ALA A 134 -0.62 13.40 -3.42
N ALA A 135 -0.39 12.72 -2.30
CA ALA A 135 -0.98 11.42 -2.00
C ALA A 135 -2.50 11.55 -1.86
N LYS A 136 -3.23 10.64 -2.50
CA LYS A 136 -4.71 10.64 -2.47
C LYS A 136 -5.21 9.83 -1.28
N PRO A 137 -6.39 10.14 -0.74
CA PRO A 137 -7.01 9.28 0.26
C PRO A 137 -7.37 7.91 -0.32
N VAL A 138 -7.15 6.86 0.45
CA VAL A 138 -7.67 5.53 0.12
C VAL A 138 -9.20 5.49 0.23
N ALA A 139 -9.84 4.50 -0.37
CA ALA A 139 -11.30 4.38 -0.42
C ALA A 139 -11.93 4.36 0.99
N GLY A 140 -12.93 5.19 1.21
CA GLY A 140 -13.65 5.29 2.49
C GLY A 140 -13.01 6.16 3.56
N ALA A 141 -11.68 6.39 3.53
CA ALA A 141 -10.95 7.14 4.57
C ALA A 141 -11.52 8.54 4.80
N LYS A 142 -11.65 9.34 3.75
CA LYS A 142 -12.17 10.71 3.86
C LYS A 142 -13.54 10.77 4.52
N LYS A 143 -14.45 9.92 4.07
CA LYS A 143 -15.83 9.90 4.59
C LYS A 143 -15.87 9.52 6.06
N PHE A 144 -15.08 8.53 6.47
CA PHE A 144 -14.99 8.08 7.86
C PHE A 144 -14.38 9.15 8.75
N LEU A 145 -13.26 9.75 8.34
CA LEU A 145 -12.56 10.76 9.13
C LEU A 145 -13.40 12.03 9.30
N GLN A 146 -14.09 12.49 8.25
CA GLN A 146 -15.03 13.61 8.34
C GLN A 146 -16.22 13.27 9.25
N PHE A 147 -16.67 12.02 9.28
CA PHE A 147 -17.69 11.58 10.22
C PHE A 147 -17.19 11.61 11.66
N ALA A 148 -15.98 11.11 11.93
CA ALA A 148 -15.37 11.15 13.26
C ALA A 148 -15.19 12.59 13.76
N ASP A 149 -14.65 13.46 12.91
CA ASP A 149 -14.44 14.88 13.22
C ASP A 149 -15.76 15.60 13.53
N LYS A 150 -16.80 15.38 12.73
CA LYS A 150 -18.14 15.93 12.97
C LYS A 150 -18.69 15.59 14.37
N TYR A 151 -18.34 14.42 14.90
CA TYR A 151 -18.76 13.98 16.24
C TYR A 151 -17.72 14.25 17.32
N ILE A 152 -16.74 15.12 17.05
CA ILE A 152 -15.72 15.61 18.00
C ILE A 152 -14.87 14.46 18.55
N VAL A 153 -14.69 13.40 17.78
CA VAL A 153 -13.74 12.33 18.11
C VAL A 153 -12.33 12.82 17.81
N GLN A 154 -11.42 12.66 18.77
CA GLN A 154 -10.03 13.08 18.59
C GLN A 154 -9.31 12.15 17.59
N ILE A 155 -8.77 12.71 16.53
CA ILE A 155 -8.12 11.98 15.45
C ILE A 155 -6.61 12.20 15.55
N TYR A 156 -5.85 11.13 15.82
CA TYR A 156 -4.40 11.16 15.87
C TYR A 156 -3.81 10.37 14.72
N TYR A 157 -2.81 10.96 14.06
CA TYR A 157 -2.02 10.30 13.03
C TYR A 157 -0.66 9.91 13.60
N ILE A 158 -0.43 8.59 13.81
CA ILE A 158 0.84 8.06 14.33
C ILE A 158 1.58 7.36 13.20
N SER A 159 2.52 8.05 12.56
CA SER A 159 3.22 7.58 11.37
C SER A 159 4.73 7.43 11.61
N ASP A 160 5.38 6.60 10.78
CA ASP A 160 6.83 6.50 10.70
C ASP A 160 7.46 7.56 9.77
N ARG A 161 6.68 8.49 9.25
CA ARG A 161 7.18 9.75 8.69
C ARG A 161 7.97 10.52 9.76
N THR A 162 8.93 11.34 9.32
CA THR A 162 9.78 12.14 10.23
C THR A 162 9.19 13.51 10.52
N ASP A 163 9.64 14.16 11.59
CA ASP A 163 9.18 15.50 11.98
C ASP A 163 9.36 16.55 10.86
N SER A 164 10.40 16.41 10.00
CA SER A 164 10.62 17.29 8.84
C SER A 164 9.51 17.20 7.79
N GLN A 165 8.70 16.14 7.82
CA GLN A 165 7.63 15.88 6.85
C GLN A 165 6.24 16.33 7.35
N ILE A 166 6.13 16.83 8.58
CA ILE A 166 4.85 17.21 9.20
C ILE A 166 4.12 18.26 8.36
N ASP A 167 4.78 19.35 7.98
CA ASP A 167 4.14 20.46 7.26
C ASP A 167 3.62 20.05 5.88
N ALA A 168 4.40 19.27 5.13
CA ALA A 168 3.97 18.71 3.86
C ALA A 168 2.80 17.73 4.04
N THR A 169 2.80 16.97 5.14
CA THR A 169 1.71 16.03 5.44
C THR A 169 0.42 16.76 5.83
N ILE A 170 0.49 17.80 6.67
CA ILE A 170 -0.66 18.65 7.00
C ILE A 170 -1.26 19.23 5.72
N LYS A 171 -0.41 19.84 4.88
CA LYS A 171 -0.83 20.37 3.58
C LYS A 171 -1.54 19.32 2.74
N ASN A 172 -0.98 18.11 2.64
CA ASN A 172 -1.59 17.02 1.87
C ASN A 172 -2.97 16.63 2.42
N LEU A 173 -3.08 16.44 3.74
CA LEU A 173 -4.33 16.09 4.39
C LEU A 173 -5.41 17.17 4.13
N GLU A 174 -5.08 18.43 4.34
CA GLU A 174 -5.99 19.57 4.14
C GLU A 174 -6.44 19.71 2.68
N GLU A 175 -5.51 19.62 1.71
CA GLU A 175 -5.82 19.68 0.27
C GLU A 175 -6.72 18.52 -0.18
N GLN A 176 -6.62 17.35 0.47
CA GLN A 176 -7.53 16.23 0.25
C GLN A 176 -8.84 16.35 1.03
N GLY A 177 -8.99 17.36 1.89
CA GLY A 177 -10.16 17.57 2.74
C GLY A 177 -10.30 16.53 3.85
N LEU A 178 -9.16 16.07 4.36
CA LEU A 178 -9.04 15.20 5.52
C LEU A 178 -8.84 16.07 6.78
N PRO A 179 -9.46 15.74 7.92
CA PRO A 179 -9.35 16.53 9.13
C PRO A 179 -7.93 16.59 9.69
N VAL A 180 -7.49 17.78 10.05
CA VAL A 180 -6.30 18.06 10.87
C VAL A 180 -6.76 18.87 12.08
N GLN A 181 -6.88 18.25 13.25
CA GLN A 181 -7.42 18.89 14.45
C GLN A 181 -6.36 19.68 15.24
N GLY A 182 -5.08 19.52 14.88
CA GLY A 182 -3.94 20.23 15.44
C GLY A 182 -2.64 19.59 14.99
N ARG A 183 -1.54 20.34 15.02
CA ARG A 183 -0.20 19.82 14.70
C ARG A 183 0.22 18.72 15.68
N ASP A 184 -0.17 18.82 16.93
CA ASP A 184 0.10 17.87 18.00
C ASP A 184 -0.65 16.55 17.84
N HIS A 185 -1.64 16.50 16.96
CA HIS A 185 -2.31 15.27 16.56
C HIS A 185 -1.55 14.45 15.50
N LEU A 186 -0.48 15.01 14.93
CA LEU A 186 0.45 14.30 14.05
C LEU A 186 1.69 13.90 14.85
N MET A 187 1.71 12.65 15.29
CA MET A 187 2.78 12.12 16.13
C MET A 187 3.73 11.28 15.27
N PHE A 188 4.74 11.94 14.73
CA PHE A 188 5.69 11.33 13.80
C PHE A 188 6.88 10.70 14.52
N LYS A 189 7.61 9.86 13.78
CA LYS A 189 8.77 9.13 14.29
C LYS A 189 9.91 10.06 14.62
N LYS A 190 10.43 9.97 15.82
CA LYS A 190 11.63 10.66 16.29
C LYS A 190 12.86 9.74 16.19
N GLU A 191 14.02 10.35 16.16
CA GLU A 191 15.27 9.59 16.25
C GLU A 191 15.28 8.75 17.53
N GLY A 192 15.62 7.48 17.39
CA GLY A 192 15.64 6.52 18.50
C GLY A 192 14.33 5.81 18.79
N ASP A 193 13.22 6.22 18.19
CA ASP A 193 11.93 5.51 18.33
C ASP A 193 12.02 4.10 17.75
N LYS A 194 11.70 3.11 18.58
CA LYS A 194 11.72 1.68 18.22
C LYS A 194 10.35 1.14 17.83
N SER A 195 9.27 1.78 18.31
CA SER A 195 7.88 1.37 18.03
C SER A 195 6.93 2.56 18.13
N LYS A 196 5.69 2.36 17.66
CA LYS A 196 4.60 3.33 17.80
C LYS A 196 3.95 3.33 19.20
N GLU A 197 4.27 2.33 20.04
CA GLU A 197 3.62 2.13 21.35
C GLU A 197 3.72 3.33 22.29
N PRO A 198 4.89 3.97 22.51
CA PRO A 198 4.97 5.13 23.38
C PRO A 198 4.07 6.28 22.95
N ARG A 199 3.90 6.48 21.63
CA ARG A 199 3.03 7.51 21.06
C ARG A 199 1.55 7.18 21.29
N ARG A 200 1.14 5.90 21.16
CA ARG A 200 -0.22 5.45 21.50
C ARG A 200 -0.51 5.62 22.98
N GLN A 201 0.43 5.28 23.86
CA GLN A 201 0.29 5.46 25.30
C GLN A 201 0.11 6.93 25.69
N GLU A 202 0.77 7.85 24.97
CA GLU A 202 0.57 9.30 25.20
C GLU A 202 -0.87 9.72 24.89
N VAL A 203 -1.44 9.27 23.77
CA VAL A 203 -2.85 9.52 23.44
C VAL A 203 -3.79 8.99 24.53
N MET A 204 -3.53 7.77 25.03
CA MET A 204 -4.37 7.11 26.05
C MET A 204 -4.38 7.83 27.41
N LYS A 205 -3.34 8.62 27.73
CA LYS A 205 -3.33 9.41 28.97
C LYS A 205 -4.47 10.43 29.00
N HIS A 206 -4.81 11.02 27.88
CA HIS A 206 -5.72 12.15 27.78
C HIS A 206 -7.06 11.80 27.15
N THR A 207 -7.17 10.65 26.49
CA THR A 207 -8.35 10.25 25.74
C THR A 207 -8.77 8.80 26.04
N ASN A 208 -9.99 8.46 25.64
CA ASN A 208 -10.46 7.08 25.57
C ASN A 208 -10.23 6.57 24.14
N LEU A 209 -9.11 5.89 23.91
CA LEU A 209 -8.72 5.35 22.61
C LEU A 209 -9.56 4.11 22.27
N ILE A 210 -10.46 4.27 21.30
CA ILE A 210 -11.45 3.25 20.95
C ILE A 210 -11.11 2.43 19.71
N MET A 211 -10.36 2.97 18.76
CA MET A 211 -9.97 2.21 17.55
C MET A 211 -8.57 2.58 17.07
N LEU A 212 -7.89 1.58 16.49
CA LEU A 212 -6.60 1.68 15.82
C LEU A 212 -6.74 1.27 14.36
N PHE A 213 -6.03 1.96 13.48
CA PHE A 213 -6.04 1.70 12.03
C PHE A 213 -4.62 1.62 11.50
N GLY A 214 -4.36 0.65 10.64
CA GLY A 214 -3.04 0.46 10.03
C GLY A 214 -3.06 -0.59 8.94
N ASP A 215 -1.99 -0.63 8.16
CA ASP A 215 -1.69 -1.66 7.17
C ASP A 215 -0.68 -2.69 7.70
N ASN A 216 -0.11 -2.41 8.87
CA ASN A 216 0.96 -3.19 9.47
C ASN A 216 0.64 -3.56 10.93
N LEU A 217 0.97 -4.77 11.36
CA LEU A 217 0.70 -5.22 12.73
C LEU A 217 1.33 -4.31 13.81
N VAL A 218 2.44 -3.64 13.51
CA VAL A 218 3.07 -2.67 14.44
C VAL A 218 2.21 -1.44 14.75
N ASP A 219 1.16 -1.21 13.97
CA ASP A 219 0.20 -0.14 14.20
C ASP A 219 -0.76 -0.44 15.35
N PHE A 220 -0.92 -1.70 15.71
CA PHE A 220 -1.89 -2.15 16.70
C PHE A 220 -1.28 -2.50 18.05
N ALA A 221 -0.10 -3.12 18.05
CA ALA A 221 0.61 -3.52 19.26
C ALA A 221 2.12 -3.54 19.02
N ASP A 222 2.89 -3.89 20.06
CA ASP A 222 4.35 -4.02 19.95
C ASP A 222 4.76 -5.32 19.26
N PHE A 223 4.68 -5.31 17.92
CA PHE A 223 5.20 -6.35 17.04
C PHE A 223 6.69 -6.11 16.69
N SER A 224 7.46 -5.49 17.58
CA SER A 224 8.88 -5.18 17.36
C SER A 224 9.76 -6.42 17.25
N LYS A 225 9.30 -7.57 17.73
CA LYS A 225 9.95 -8.86 17.50
C LYS A 225 9.79 -9.24 16.02
N THR A 226 10.90 -9.64 15.42
CA THR A 226 11.01 -9.83 13.97
C THR A 226 10.87 -11.28 13.52
N SER A 227 10.76 -12.26 14.42
CA SER A 227 10.52 -13.64 14.02
C SER A 227 9.06 -13.85 13.58
N GLU A 228 8.84 -14.66 12.55
CA GLU A 228 7.50 -15.05 12.09
C GLU A 228 6.69 -15.66 13.24
N THR A 229 7.31 -16.57 14.03
CA THR A 229 6.66 -17.26 15.16
C THR A 229 6.21 -16.29 16.26
N ASP A 230 7.01 -15.28 16.60
CA ASP A 230 6.61 -14.28 17.59
C ASP A 230 5.44 -13.43 17.10
N ARG A 231 5.41 -13.10 15.79
CA ARG A 231 4.33 -12.36 15.16
C ARG A 231 3.04 -13.20 15.13
N GLU A 232 3.12 -14.48 14.75
CA GLU A 232 1.98 -15.40 14.77
C GLU A 232 1.41 -15.55 16.18
N LYS A 233 2.27 -15.74 17.20
CA LYS A 233 1.83 -15.85 18.59
C LYS A 233 1.08 -14.60 19.06
N LEU A 234 1.63 -13.41 18.82
CA LEU A 234 0.98 -12.17 19.24
C LEU A 234 -0.31 -11.92 18.44
N TYR A 235 -0.34 -12.29 17.13
CA TYR A 235 -1.56 -12.25 16.35
C TYR A 235 -2.66 -13.16 16.95
N GLU A 236 -2.33 -14.41 17.33
CA GLU A 236 -3.28 -15.32 17.98
C GLU A 236 -3.85 -14.77 19.29
N GLU A 237 -3.04 -14.05 20.06
CA GLU A 237 -3.46 -13.38 21.29
C GLU A 237 -4.44 -12.21 21.02
N LEU A 238 -4.28 -11.52 19.89
CA LEU A 238 -4.99 -10.29 19.56
C LEU A 238 -6.06 -10.46 18.47
N LYS A 239 -6.18 -11.62 17.86
CA LYS A 239 -7.05 -11.83 16.67
C LYS A 239 -8.51 -11.43 16.89
N GLY A 240 -9.01 -11.49 18.12
CA GLY A 240 -10.36 -11.07 18.47
C GLY A 240 -10.60 -9.55 18.38
N GLU A 241 -9.54 -8.75 18.38
CA GLU A 241 -9.64 -7.30 18.27
C GLU A 241 -9.80 -6.82 16.83
N PHE A 242 -9.40 -7.64 15.84
CA PHE A 242 -9.52 -7.28 14.43
C PHE A 242 -10.98 -7.29 13.96
N GLY A 243 -11.43 -6.18 13.40
CA GLY A 243 -12.83 -5.92 13.09
C GLY A 243 -13.66 -5.34 14.25
N GLU A 244 -13.10 -5.30 15.46
CA GLU A 244 -13.67 -4.66 16.65
C GLU A 244 -12.96 -3.34 16.96
N LYS A 245 -11.79 -3.40 17.53
CA LYS A 245 -10.94 -2.26 17.88
C LYS A 245 -9.84 -1.98 16.85
N PHE A 246 -9.39 -3.02 16.16
CA PHE A 246 -8.31 -2.95 15.17
C PHE A 246 -8.87 -3.09 13.76
N ILE A 247 -8.58 -2.10 12.91
CA ILE A 247 -8.99 -2.07 11.50
C ILE A 247 -7.71 -2.16 10.66
N ILE A 248 -7.44 -3.35 10.12
CA ILE A 248 -6.27 -3.60 9.29
C ILE A 248 -6.61 -3.47 7.80
N PHE A 249 -5.68 -2.88 7.05
CA PHE A 249 -5.77 -2.70 5.60
C PHE A 249 -4.71 -3.50 4.86
N PRO A 250 -4.91 -3.80 3.58
CA PRO A 250 -3.95 -4.59 2.82
C PRO A 250 -2.70 -3.76 2.44
N ASN A 251 -1.51 -4.32 2.67
CA ASN A 251 -0.27 -3.84 2.07
C ASN A 251 0.63 -5.02 1.67
N PRO A 252 0.59 -5.45 0.39
CA PRO A 252 1.47 -6.49 -0.12
C PRO A 252 2.84 -5.98 -0.57
N MET A 253 3.09 -4.67 -0.50
CA MET A 253 4.26 -4.04 -1.11
C MET A 253 5.46 -3.97 -0.18
N TYR A 254 5.21 -3.70 1.10
CA TYR A 254 6.24 -3.56 2.14
C TYR A 254 5.62 -3.66 3.54
N GLY A 255 6.46 -3.80 4.55
CA GLY A 255 6.01 -3.81 5.94
C GLY A 255 6.90 -4.63 6.87
N SER A 256 6.57 -4.66 8.15
CA SER A 256 7.31 -5.45 9.14
C SER A 256 7.21 -6.97 8.89
N TRP A 257 6.22 -7.42 8.13
CA TRP A 257 6.10 -8.81 7.68
C TRP A 257 7.30 -9.22 6.82
N GLU A 258 7.76 -8.33 5.94
CA GLU A 258 8.94 -8.57 5.10
C GLU A 258 10.23 -8.60 5.93
N THR A 259 10.35 -7.73 6.94
CA THR A 259 11.45 -7.76 7.90
C THR A 259 11.50 -9.10 8.64
N ALA A 260 10.36 -9.70 8.96
CA ALA A 260 10.29 -11.03 9.57
C ALA A 260 10.81 -12.13 8.63
N VAL A 261 10.50 -12.07 7.32
CA VAL A 261 11.08 -12.96 6.29
C VAL A 261 12.61 -12.87 6.28
N TYR A 262 13.15 -11.68 6.54
CA TYR A 262 14.60 -11.46 6.64
C TYR A 262 15.18 -11.80 8.03
N LYS A 263 14.36 -12.32 8.95
CA LYS A 263 14.71 -12.64 10.35
C LYS A 263 15.30 -11.43 11.10
N GLY A 264 14.85 -10.23 10.78
CA GLY A 264 15.35 -8.98 11.33
C GLY A 264 16.76 -8.58 10.87
N GLU A 265 17.34 -9.31 9.93
CA GLU A 265 18.67 -9.01 9.41
C GLU A 265 18.60 -7.94 8.31
N LYS A 266 19.57 -7.05 8.31
CA LYS A 266 19.74 -6.10 7.21
C LYS A 266 20.45 -6.82 6.05
N LYS A 267 19.73 -7.00 4.94
CA LYS A 267 20.22 -7.71 3.74
C LYS A 267 20.39 -6.74 2.57
N ASP A 268 21.38 -7.01 1.73
CA ASP A 268 21.50 -6.38 0.41
C ASP A 268 20.41 -6.90 -0.55
N ALA A 269 20.34 -6.35 -1.75
CA ALA A 269 19.33 -6.70 -2.74
C ALA A 269 19.33 -8.20 -3.09
N LYS A 270 20.51 -8.82 -3.20
CA LYS A 270 20.65 -10.25 -3.45
C LYS A 270 20.09 -11.06 -2.30
N GLY A 271 20.51 -10.76 -1.08
CA GLY A 271 20.08 -11.48 0.12
C GLY A 271 18.59 -11.32 0.39
N GLN A 272 17.97 -10.17 0.03
CA GLN A 272 16.52 -9.98 0.12
C GLN A 272 15.77 -10.86 -0.87
N SER A 273 16.19 -10.89 -2.14
CA SER A 273 15.57 -11.72 -3.18
C SER A 273 15.70 -13.22 -2.85
N GLU A 274 16.88 -13.67 -2.41
CA GLU A 274 17.09 -15.06 -1.97
C GLU A 274 16.20 -15.40 -0.75
N ALA A 275 16.08 -14.52 0.23
CA ALA A 275 15.26 -14.76 1.41
C ALA A 275 13.77 -14.87 1.05
N ARG A 276 13.25 -14.01 0.16
CA ARG A 276 11.88 -14.09 -0.34
C ARG A 276 11.61 -15.42 -1.01
N MET A 277 12.48 -15.85 -1.92
CA MET A 277 12.34 -17.14 -2.61
C MET A 277 12.39 -18.33 -1.64
N ASN A 278 13.29 -18.30 -0.66
CA ASN A 278 13.44 -19.37 0.32
C ASN A 278 12.27 -19.44 1.33
N ALA A 279 11.54 -18.34 1.55
CA ALA A 279 10.37 -18.32 2.41
C ALA A 279 9.13 -18.96 1.75
N LEU A 280 9.10 -19.05 0.43
CA LEU A 280 7.99 -19.68 -0.30
C LEU A 280 7.98 -21.20 -0.07
N LYS A 281 6.82 -21.75 0.23
CA LYS A 281 6.60 -23.19 0.46
C LYS A 281 5.86 -23.77 -0.73
N GLY A 282 6.52 -24.64 -1.50
CA GLY A 282 5.90 -25.39 -2.58
C GLY A 282 5.06 -26.57 -2.04
N TYR A 283 4.26 -27.15 -2.93
CA TYR A 283 3.45 -28.33 -2.60
C TYR A 283 4.22 -29.66 -2.81
N LYS A 284 5.45 -29.61 -3.30
CA LYS A 284 6.36 -30.76 -3.53
C LYS A 284 7.44 -30.76 -2.47
#